data_b35a02d3fe7b05c0b596168a59c27070
#
_entry.id   b35a02d3fe7b05c0b596168a59c27070
#
_cell.length_a   1.000
_cell.length_b   1.000
_cell.length_c   1.000
_cell.angle_alpha   90.00
_cell.angle_beta   90.00
_cell.angle_gamma   90.00
#
_symmetry.space_group_name_H-M   'P 1'
#
loop_
_entity.id
_entity.type
_entity.pdbx_description
1 polymer ?
#
loop_
_entity_poly.entity_id
_entity_poly.type
_entity_poly.pdbx_seq_one_letter_code
_entity_poly.pdbx_strand_id
1 'polypeptide(L)'
;MKRVSVIMPNYNHAPYLKERLDSILAQDYPDFEVILLDDASTDESVAILKDYAQNPKVQTLVVNEKNSGNPFLQWQRGLQEATGEYVWIAESDDVAEPTLLSTLVEAMEQKHATLAFCHSQWIDSEGKPIARTQDSRWKRDFSMAGGTFVRRYLLGYSIICNASAVVFKREAAMQVDMQKVTQYTASGDRLFWIQMALQGRVAYVAQDLNRFRQHTHKVSGGAEYMGLNIVQDHAIYRLIAPMLSLSGSERRWICGYHWKAMHRPTVSAEGRISALLAWSNEPEFGRLSYLFYLLHRAKEKC
;
A
#
# COMPACT_ATOMS: atom_id res chain seq x y z
N MET A 1 -12.86 -23.79 -2.14
CA MET A 1 -11.89 -22.80 -1.63
C MET A 1 -11.80 -21.70 -2.68
N LYS A 2 -11.60 -20.45 -2.30
CA LYS A 2 -11.60 -19.32 -3.23
C LYS A 2 -10.18 -19.07 -3.74
N ARG A 3 -10.01 -18.99 -5.05
CA ARG A 3 -8.70 -18.82 -5.68
C ARG A 3 -8.12 -17.43 -5.39
N VAL A 4 -6.81 -17.36 -5.17
CA VAL A 4 -6.04 -16.11 -5.03
C VAL A 4 -5.18 -15.88 -6.26
N SER A 5 -5.23 -14.70 -6.87
CA SER A 5 -4.25 -14.27 -7.87
C SER A 5 -3.17 -13.42 -7.18
N VAL A 6 -1.94 -13.90 -7.24
CA VAL A 6 -0.76 -13.18 -6.75
C VAL A 6 -0.17 -12.39 -7.91
N ILE A 7 -0.24 -11.08 -7.84
CA ILE A 7 0.33 -10.16 -8.83
C ILE A 7 1.68 -9.68 -8.29
N MET A 8 2.76 -10.00 -9.00
CA MET A 8 4.10 -9.55 -8.63
C MET A 8 4.66 -8.58 -9.68
N PRO A 9 4.54 -7.26 -9.45
CA PRO A 9 5.20 -6.26 -10.27
C PRO A 9 6.69 -6.22 -9.96
N ASN A 10 7.53 -6.05 -10.97
CA ASN A 10 8.97 -5.95 -10.82
C ASN A 10 9.57 -4.87 -11.72
N TYR A 11 10.59 -4.18 -11.18
CA TYR A 11 11.50 -3.34 -11.95
C TYR A 11 12.85 -3.24 -11.25
N ASN A 12 13.89 -3.84 -11.86
CA ASN A 12 15.29 -3.79 -11.37
C ASN A 12 15.48 -4.25 -9.92
N HIS A 13 14.82 -5.34 -9.52
CA HIS A 13 14.93 -5.94 -8.18
C HIS A 13 15.58 -7.34 -8.21
N ALA A 14 16.44 -7.66 -9.19
CA ALA A 14 17.12 -8.96 -9.29
C ALA A 14 17.70 -9.49 -7.98
N PRO A 15 18.34 -8.67 -7.09
CA PRO A 15 18.89 -9.14 -5.83
C PRO A 15 17.84 -9.70 -4.84
N TYR A 16 16.59 -9.32 -4.97
CA TYR A 16 15.52 -9.69 -4.04
C TYR A 16 14.56 -10.75 -4.60
N LEU A 17 14.55 -10.91 -5.94
CA LEU A 17 13.54 -11.72 -6.63
C LEU A 17 13.49 -13.17 -6.19
N LYS A 18 14.67 -13.80 -5.97
CA LYS A 18 14.69 -15.21 -5.56
C LYS A 18 14.01 -15.40 -4.21
N GLU A 19 14.37 -14.63 -3.20
CA GLU A 19 13.76 -14.69 -1.87
C GLU A 19 12.26 -14.39 -1.93
N ARG A 20 11.86 -13.39 -2.76
CA ARG A 20 10.45 -13.03 -2.95
C ARG A 20 9.65 -14.16 -3.58
N LEU A 21 10.11 -14.70 -4.68
CA LEU A 21 9.43 -15.77 -5.42
C LEU A 21 9.34 -17.06 -4.59
N ASP A 22 10.42 -17.42 -3.89
CA ASP A 22 10.42 -18.56 -2.97
C ASP A 22 9.36 -18.36 -1.86
N SER A 23 9.24 -17.15 -1.29
CA SER A 23 8.23 -16.85 -0.26
C SER A 23 6.78 -16.87 -0.76
N ILE A 24 6.56 -16.52 -2.03
CA ILE A 24 5.25 -16.63 -2.69
C ILE A 24 4.90 -18.10 -2.92
N LEU A 25 5.82 -18.88 -3.47
CA LEU A 25 5.58 -20.27 -3.81
C LEU A 25 5.47 -21.17 -2.57
N ALA A 26 6.02 -20.74 -1.44
CA ALA A 26 5.95 -21.43 -0.15
C ALA A 26 4.66 -21.15 0.64
N GLN A 27 3.70 -20.39 0.09
CA GLN A 27 2.43 -20.13 0.77
C GLN A 27 1.66 -21.43 1.00
N ASP A 28 1.13 -21.60 2.21
CA ASP A 28 0.35 -22.77 2.65
C ASP A 28 -1.07 -22.81 2.07
N TYR A 29 -1.51 -21.74 1.40
CA TYR A 29 -2.79 -21.65 0.72
C TYR A 29 -2.74 -22.46 -0.60
N PRO A 30 -3.57 -23.49 -0.79
CA PRO A 30 -3.36 -24.42 -1.91
C PRO A 30 -3.77 -23.89 -3.27
N ASP A 31 -4.84 -23.06 -3.33
CA ASP A 31 -5.43 -22.61 -4.61
C ASP A 31 -5.04 -21.16 -4.92
N PHE A 32 -3.85 -20.97 -5.49
CA PHE A 32 -3.42 -19.67 -6.01
C PHE A 32 -2.68 -19.80 -7.33
N GLU A 33 -2.71 -18.72 -8.09
CA GLU A 33 -1.94 -18.49 -9.31
C GLU A 33 -1.00 -17.30 -9.11
N VAL A 34 0.08 -17.27 -9.90
CA VAL A 34 1.06 -16.17 -9.87
C VAL A 34 1.14 -15.51 -11.25
N ILE A 35 1.07 -14.19 -11.25
CA ILE A 35 1.18 -13.32 -12.42
C ILE A 35 2.44 -12.48 -12.23
N LEU A 36 3.46 -12.73 -13.03
CA LEU A 36 4.73 -12.02 -13.01
C LEU A 36 4.72 -10.90 -14.04
N LEU A 37 5.02 -9.68 -13.61
CA LEU A 37 5.02 -8.49 -14.46
C LEU A 37 6.36 -7.79 -14.34
N ASP A 38 7.11 -7.69 -15.43
CA ASP A 38 8.37 -6.97 -15.48
C ASP A 38 8.23 -5.68 -16.29
N ASP A 39 8.57 -4.55 -15.69
CA ASP A 39 8.42 -3.23 -16.29
C ASP A 39 9.68 -2.77 -17.05
N ALA A 40 10.19 -3.63 -17.93
CA ALA A 40 11.39 -3.41 -18.74
C ALA A 40 12.67 -3.28 -17.88
N SER A 41 12.91 -4.23 -16.99
CA SER A 41 14.13 -4.28 -16.19
C SER A 41 15.37 -4.38 -17.06
N THR A 42 16.46 -3.74 -16.60
CA THR A 42 17.78 -3.73 -17.27
C THR A 42 18.84 -4.55 -16.53
N ASP A 43 18.47 -5.12 -15.38
CA ASP A 43 19.28 -6.05 -14.59
C ASP A 43 18.93 -7.52 -14.93
N GLU A 44 19.38 -8.47 -14.13
CA GLU A 44 19.13 -9.91 -14.31
C GLU A 44 17.69 -10.35 -14.00
N SER A 45 16.78 -9.41 -13.68
CA SER A 45 15.41 -9.71 -13.27
C SER A 45 14.67 -10.61 -14.27
N VAL A 46 14.74 -10.28 -15.57
CA VAL A 46 14.00 -11.02 -16.61
C VAL A 46 14.47 -12.46 -16.73
N ALA A 47 15.77 -12.72 -16.57
CA ALA A 47 16.33 -14.09 -16.59
C ALA A 47 15.76 -14.91 -15.42
N ILE A 48 15.81 -14.35 -14.21
CA ILE A 48 15.26 -14.98 -12.99
C ILE A 48 13.75 -15.25 -13.15
N LEU A 49 12.99 -14.28 -13.62
CA LEU A 49 11.53 -14.44 -13.80
C LEU A 49 11.19 -15.55 -14.82
N LYS A 50 11.97 -15.69 -15.90
CA LYS A 50 11.80 -16.76 -16.89
C LYS A 50 12.03 -18.14 -16.29
N ASP A 51 13.01 -18.30 -15.39
CA ASP A 51 13.27 -19.55 -14.71
C ASP A 51 12.08 -19.94 -13.81
N TYR A 52 11.57 -18.99 -13.01
CA TYR A 52 10.41 -19.21 -12.15
C TYR A 52 9.10 -19.40 -12.93
N ALA A 53 9.00 -18.86 -14.14
CA ALA A 53 7.83 -19.06 -15.01
C ALA A 53 7.62 -20.52 -15.43
N GLN A 54 8.59 -21.41 -15.22
CA GLN A 54 8.43 -22.85 -15.40
C GLN A 54 7.60 -23.52 -14.29
N ASN A 55 7.37 -22.84 -13.18
CA ASN A 55 6.56 -23.37 -12.08
C ASN A 55 5.07 -23.41 -12.48
N PRO A 56 4.35 -24.51 -12.28
CA PRO A 56 2.95 -24.64 -12.71
C PRO A 56 1.97 -23.66 -12.03
N LYS A 57 2.35 -23.04 -10.92
CA LYS A 57 1.56 -21.97 -10.29
C LYS A 57 1.72 -20.62 -11.00
N VAL A 58 2.78 -20.43 -11.78
CA VAL A 58 2.98 -19.20 -12.57
C VAL A 58 2.20 -19.32 -13.87
N GLN A 59 1.11 -18.58 -13.99
CA GLN A 59 0.22 -18.64 -15.14
C GLN A 59 0.61 -17.64 -16.23
N THR A 60 1.21 -16.52 -15.83
CA THR A 60 1.51 -15.42 -16.75
C THR A 60 2.86 -14.79 -16.40
N LEU A 61 3.69 -14.56 -17.41
CA LEU A 61 4.86 -13.68 -17.37
C LEU A 61 4.71 -12.64 -18.48
N VAL A 62 4.63 -11.37 -18.09
CA VAL A 62 4.64 -10.23 -19.02
C VAL A 62 5.93 -9.46 -18.82
N VAL A 63 6.66 -9.21 -19.90
CA VAL A 63 7.84 -8.33 -19.90
C VAL A 63 7.54 -7.16 -20.83
N ASN A 64 7.50 -5.96 -20.26
CA ASN A 64 7.25 -4.75 -21.05
C ASN A 64 8.46 -4.42 -21.93
N GLU A 65 8.21 -3.85 -23.10
CA GLU A 65 9.28 -3.35 -23.99
C GLU A 65 9.90 -2.05 -23.48
N LYS A 66 9.13 -1.26 -22.73
CA LYS A 66 9.54 0.04 -22.18
C LYS A 66 9.00 0.20 -20.76
N ASN A 67 9.83 0.76 -19.89
CA ASN A 67 9.42 1.11 -18.52
C ASN A 67 8.26 2.10 -18.54
N SER A 68 7.21 1.79 -17.79
CA SER A 68 6.00 2.61 -17.69
C SER A 68 6.19 3.86 -16.81
N GLY A 69 7.20 3.83 -15.93
CA GLY A 69 7.47 4.90 -14.96
C GLY A 69 6.42 5.01 -13.84
N ASN A 70 5.48 4.05 -13.75
CA ASN A 70 4.41 4.10 -12.77
C ASN A 70 4.01 2.68 -12.32
N PRO A 71 4.23 2.31 -11.04
CA PRO A 71 3.92 0.97 -10.53
C PRO A 71 2.43 0.63 -10.61
N PHE A 72 1.55 1.63 -10.57
CA PHE A 72 0.10 1.40 -10.60
C PHE A 72 -0.42 0.98 -11.98
N LEU A 73 0.35 1.21 -13.05
CA LEU A 73 0.08 0.63 -14.37
C LEU A 73 0.33 -0.89 -14.36
N GLN A 74 1.34 -1.34 -13.61
CA GLN A 74 1.57 -2.77 -13.41
C GLN A 74 0.45 -3.40 -12.55
N TRP A 75 -0.03 -2.71 -11.50
CA TRP A 75 -1.19 -3.16 -10.74
C TRP A 75 -2.43 -3.31 -11.63
N GLN A 76 -2.70 -2.28 -12.46
CA GLN A 76 -3.82 -2.32 -13.41
C GLN A 76 -3.71 -3.50 -14.37
N ARG A 77 -2.52 -3.73 -14.94
CA ARG A 77 -2.26 -4.87 -15.83
C ARG A 77 -2.49 -6.19 -15.11
N GLY A 78 -1.93 -6.36 -13.93
CA GLY A 78 -2.09 -7.58 -13.13
C GLY A 78 -3.54 -7.88 -12.76
N LEU A 79 -4.33 -6.85 -12.44
CA LEU A 79 -5.76 -7.00 -12.16
C LEU A 79 -6.56 -7.49 -13.38
N GLN A 80 -6.14 -7.11 -14.59
CA GLN A 80 -6.75 -7.60 -15.84
C GLN A 80 -6.43 -9.07 -16.10
N GLU A 81 -5.22 -9.52 -15.76
CA GLU A 81 -4.78 -10.92 -15.91
C GLU A 81 -5.33 -11.83 -14.79
N ALA A 82 -5.66 -11.27 -13.63
CA ALA A 82 -6.10 -12.01 -12.46
C ALA A 82 -7.44 -12.73 -12.70
N THR A 83 -7.52 -14.03 -12.33
CA THR A 83 -8.74 -14.84 -12.44
C THR A 83 -9.35 -15.20 -11.08
N GLY A 84 -8.56 -15.09 -10.00
CA GLY A 84 -8.97 -15.42 -8.64
C GLY A 84 -10.04 -14.49 -8.07
N GLU A 85 -10.79 -14.99 -7.09
CA GLU A 85 -11.76 -14.17 -6.33
C GLU A 85 -11.06 -13.17 -5.42
N TYR A 86 -9.88 -13.53 -4.93
CA TYR A 86 -9.00 -12.67 -4.16
C TYR A 86 -7.74 -12.31 -4.93
N VAL A 87 -7.14 -11.19 -4.57
CA VAL A 87 -5.90 -10.70 -5.13
C VAL A 87 -4.94 -10.34 -4.02
N TRP A 88 -3.68 -10.64 -4.24
CA TRP A 88 -2.55 -10.19 -3.45
C TRP A 88 -1.52 -9.50 -4.36
N ILE A 89 -1.25 -8.21 -4.14
CA ILE A 89 -0.16 -7.51 -4.82
C ILE A 89 1.11 -7.72 -4.00
N ALA A 90 2.05 -8.43 -4.58
CA ALA A 90 3.24 -8.94 -3.94
C ALA A 90 4.47 -8.22 -4.49
N GLU A 91 4.80 -7.03 -3.94
CA GLU A 91 5.95 -6.21 -4.40
C GLU A 91 7.25 -7.01 -4.38
N SER A 92 8.09 -6.85 -5.40
CA SER A 92 9.20 -7.75 -5.74
C SER A 92 10.40 -7.70 -4.77
N ASP A 93 10.47 -6.71 -3.88
CA ASP A 93 11.54 -6.51 -2.90
C ASP A 93 11.18 -6.97 -1.47
N ASP A 94 9.95 -7.43 -1.23
CA ASP A 94 9.47 -7.88 0.07
C ASP A 94 9.60 -9.40 0.29
N VAL A 95 9.25 -9.86 1.50
CA VAL A 95 9.19 -11.30 1.85
C VAL A 95 7.90 -11.57 2.62
N ALA A 96 7.27 -12.70 2.37
CA ALA A 96 6.05 -13.10 3.07
C ALA A 96 6.28 -14.34 3.96
N GLU A 97 5.63 -14.36 5.13
CA GLU A 97 5.53 -15.57 5.93
C GLU A 97 4.63 -16.61 5.23
N PRO A 98 4.90 -17.91 5.37
CA PRO A 98 4.15 -18.96 4.65
C PRO A 98 2.63 -18.95 4.89
N THR A 99 2.18 -18.41 6.00
CA THR A 99 0.78 -18.38 6.41
C THR A 99 0.05 -17.08 6.04
N LEU A 100 0.68 -16.18 5.27
CA LEU A 100 0.08 -14.87 4.94
C LEU A 100 -1.25 -15.03 4.20
N LEU A 101 -1.28 -15.85 3.14
CA LEU A 101 -2.50 -16.01 2.34
C LEU A 101 -3.62 -16.69 3.13
N SER A 102 -3.33 -17.80 3.79
CA SER A 102 -4.35 -18.53 4.57
C SER A 102 -4.95 -17.67 5.67
N THR A 103 -4.11 -16.96 6.42
CA THR A 103 -4.54 -16.07 7.52
C THR A 103 -5.39 -14.89 7.03
N LEU A 104 -4.96 -14.18 5.97
CA LEU A 104 -5.69 -13.02 5.50
C LEU A 104 -6.99 -13.41 4.78
N VAL A 105 -7.00 -14.50 4.02
CA VAL A 105 -8.23 -15.02 3.40
C VAL A 105 -9.23 -15.44 4.47
N GLU A 106 -8.80 -16.15 5.51
CA GLU A 106 -9.67 -16.53 6.64
C GLU A 106 -10.27 -15.29 7.32
N ALA A 107 -9.45 -14.27 7.60
CA ALA A 107 -9.92 -13.01 8.18
C ALA A 107 -10.96 -12.32 7.29
N MET A 108 -10.76 -12.32 5.97
CA MET A 108 -11.73 -11.75 5.02
C MET A 108 -13.07 -12.49 5.05
N GLU A 109 -13.05 -13.82 5.08
CA GLU A 109 -14.25 -14.64 5.11
C GLU A 109 -15.01 -14.45 6.43
N GLN A 110 -14.34 -14.59 7.56
CA GLN A 110 -14.94 -14.46 8.88
C GLN A 110 -15.53 -13.09 9.16
N LYS A 111 -14.90 -12.02 8.64
CA LYS A 111 -15.33 -10.63 8.88
C LYS A 111 -16.15 -10.06 7.73
N HIS A 112 -16.40 -10.84 6.66
CA HIS A 112 -17.04 -10.38 5.43
C HIS A 112 -16.38 -9.10 4.90
N ALA A 113 -15.02 -9.09 4.92
CA ALA A 113 -14.25 -7.90 4.58
C ALA A 113 -14.01 -7.79 3.07
N THR A 114 -13.87 -6.55 2.58
CA THR A 114 -13.46 -6.25 1.20
C THR A 114 -11.97 -6.39 1.03
N LEU A 115 -11.22 -6.07 2.09
CA LEU A 115 -9.79 -6.28 2.19
C LEU A 115 -9.40 -6.66 3.62
N ALA A 116 -8.32 -7.44 3.74
CA ALA A 116 -7.66 -7.71 5.02
C ALA A 116 -6.18 -7.36 4.89
N PHE A 117 -5.60 -6.83 5.96
CA PHE A 117 -4.17 -6.53 6.00
C PHE A 117 -3.55 -6.94 7.32
N CYS A 118 -2.25 -7.22 7.28
CA CYS A 118 -1.47 -7.61 8.45
C CYS A 118 -0.43 -6.56 8.82
N HIS A 119 0.26 -6.80 9.92
CA HIS A 119 1.43 -6.03 10.29
C HIS A 119 2.63 -6.41 9.41
N SER A 120 3.54 -5.44 9.19
CA SER A 120 4.77 -5.65 8.44
C SER A 120 5.99 -5.38 9.32
N GLN A 121 6.86 -6.36 9.47
CA GLN A 121 8.18 -6.15 10.02
C GLN A 121 9.08 -5.45 9.00
N TRP A 122 9.76 -4.39 9.41
CA TRP A 122 10.74 -3.75 8.53
C TRP A 122 12.05 -4.53 8.56
N ILE A 123 12.62 -4.73 7.36
CA ILE A 123 13.92 -5.36 7.17
C ILE A 123 14.81 -4.45 6.32
N ASP A 124 16.13 -4.56 6.47
CA ASP A 124 17.10 -3.86 5.62
C ASP A 124 17.31 -4.56 4.27
N SER A 125 18.24 -4.07 3.47
CA SER A 125 18.60 -4.67 2.17
C SER A 125 19.12 -6.11 2.27
N GLU A 126 19.65 -6.50 3.43
CA GLU A 126 20.16 -7.86 3.71
C GLU A 126 19.10 -8.78 4.34
N GLY A 127 17.88 -8.29 4.55
CA GLY A 127 16.79 -9.05 5.19
C GLY A 127 16.83 -9.07 6.72
N LYS A 128 17.70 -8.27 7.36
CA LYS A 128 17.79 -8.20 8.82
C LYS A 128 16.71 -7.25 9.37
N PRO A 129 16.04 -7.61 10.47
CA PRO A 129 15.05 -6.74 11.10
C PRO A 129 15.63 -5.40 11.52
N ILE A 130 14.92 -4.32 11.20
CA ILE A 130 15.23 -2.98 11.68
C ILE A 130 14.12 -2.44 12.56
N ALA A 131 14.50 -1.72 13.62
CA ALA A 131 13.54 -1.15 14.53
C ALA A 131 12.70 -0.06 13.84
N ARG A 132 11.40 -0.12 14.01
CA ARG A 132 10.47 0.91 13.58
C ARG A 132 10.04 1.74 14.78
N THR A 133 10.26 3.04 14.75
CA THR A 133 9.92 3.95 15.85
C THR A 133 8.41 4.14 16.08
N GLN A 134 7.58 3.64 15.18
CA GLN A 134 6.12 3.78 15.22
C GLN A 134 5.37 2.44 15.27
N ASP A 135 6.02 1.39 15.75
CA ASP A 135 5.49 0.05 15.74
C ASP A 135 4.36 -0.21 16.72
N SER A 136 3.51 -1.17 16.35
CA SER A 136 2.42 -1.78 17.12
C SER A 136 1.34 -0.81 17.59
N ARG A 137 0.62 -0.16 16.67
CA ARG A 137 -0.62 0.56 17.06
C ARG A 137 -1.69 -0.39 17.57
N TRP A 138 -1.81 -1.55 16.92
CA TRP A 138 -2.84 -2.52 17.23
C TRP A 138 -2.23 -3.87 17.58
N LYS A 139 -2.50 -4.30 18.79
CA LYS A 139 -2.06 -5.60 19.33
C LYS A 139 -3.12 -6.68 19.20
N ARG A 140 -4.27 -6.36 18.62
CA ARG A 140 -5.40 -7.27 18.47
C ARG A 140 -6.03 -7.12 17.10
N ASP A 141 -6.53 -8.20 16.58
CA ASP A 141 -7.32 -8.21 15.37
C ASP A 141 -8.57 -7.37 15.52
N PHE A 142 -8.96 -6.72 14.44
CA PHE A 142 -10.23 -6.00 14.39
C PHE A 142 -10.85 -6.03 12.98
N SER A 143 -12.11 -5.63 12.92
CA SER A 143 -12.77 -5.31 11.66
C SER A 143 -13.69 -4.11 11.87
N MET A 144 -13.72 -3.21 10.88
CA MET A 144 -14.58 -2.03 10.93
C MET A 144 -15.16 -1.68 9.56
N ALA A 145 -16.18 -0.81 9.56
CA ALA A 145 -16.73 -0.25 8.33
C ALA A 145 -15.66 0.60 7.61
N GLY A 146 -15.55 0.44 6.30
CA GLY A 146 -14.51 1.08 5.51
C GLY A 146 -14.57 2.60 5.53
N GLY A 147 -15.75 3.21 5.53
CA GLY A 147 -15.87 4.66 5.69
C GLY A 147 -15.29 5.19 7.00
N THR A 148 -15.43 4.43 8.10
CA THR A 148 -14.78 4.74 9.39
C THR A 148 -13.26 4.57 9.29
N PHE A 149 -12.81 3.50 8.62
CA PHE A 149 -11.39 3.24 8.41
C PHE A 149 -10.71 4.36 7.61
N VAL A 150 -11.34 4.79 6.51
CA VAL A 150 -10.84 5.89 5.67
C VAL A 150 -10.68 7.18 6.47
N ARG A 151 -11.72 7.60 7.21
CA ARG A 151 -11.68 8.82 8.03
C ARG A 151 -10.57 8.82 9.06
N ARG A 152 -10.37 7.69 9.74
CA ARG A 152 -9.41 7.57 10.83
C ARG A 152 -7.97 7.33 10.38
N TYR A 153 -7.79 6.56 9.28
CA TYR A 153 -6.50 5.93 9.03
C TYR A 153 -5.96 6.11 7.61
N LEU A 154 -6.74 6.62 6.65
CA LEU A 154 -6.27 6.79 5.28
C LEU A 154 -6.23 8.24 4.79
N LEU A 155 -7.03 9.16 5.36
CA LEU A 155 -7.01 10.57 4.92
C LEU A 155 -5.87 11.38 5.56
N GLY A 156 -5.49 11.08 6.78
CA GLY A 156 -4.35 11.72 7.41
C GLY A 156 -3.05 11.03 7.02
N TYR A 157 -2.84 9.82 7.50
CA TYR A 157 -1.68 8.99 7.14
C TYR A 157 -2.16 7.68 6.51
N SER A 158 -1.34 7.07 5.65
CA SER A 158 -1.64 5.74 5.16
C SER A 158 -1.18 4.71 6.18
N ILE A 159 -2.13 4.03 6.83
CA ILE A 159 -1.80 2.95 7.75
C ILE A 159 -1.45 1.66 7.00
N ILE A 160 -2.02 1.47 5.82
CA ILE A 160 -1.61 0.45 4.87
C ILE A 160 -0.36 1.00 4.18
N CYS A 161 0.81 0.66 4.70
CA CYS A 161 2.07 1.22 4.25
C CYS A 161 2.78 0.36 3.19
N ASN A 162 2.21 -0.80 2.87
CA ASN A 162 2.82 -1.75 1.95
C ASN A 162 1.73 -2.66 1.34
N ALA A 163 1.69 -2.77 0.01
CA ALA A 163 0.72 -3.59 -0.71
C ALA A 163 0.91 -5.08 -0.42
N SER A 164 2.15 -5.52 -0.20
CA SER A 164 2.47 -6.91 0.10
C SER A 164 1.84 -7.44 1.40
N ALA A 165 1.35 -6.54 2.26
CA ALA A 165 0.67 -6.90 3.50
C ALA A 165 -0.86 -7.02 3.35
N VAL A 166 -1.41 -6.95 2.13
CA VAL A 166 -2.86 -6.84 1.89
C VAL A 166 -3.37 -7.91 0.93
N VAL A 167 -4.43 -8.60 1.32
CA VAL A 167 -5.27 -9.42 0.41
C VAL A 167 -6.63 -8.75 0.28
N PHE A 168 -7.22 -8.77 -0.92
CA PHE A 168 -8.46 -8.06 -1.19
C PHE A 168 -9.34 -8.76 -2.23
N LYS A 169 -10.63 -8.42 -2.28
CA LYS A 169 -11.57 -8.94 -3.26
C LYS A 169 -11.29 -8.35 -4.65
N ARG A 170 -11.14 -9.24 -5.64
CA ARG A 170 -10.95 -8.84 -7.04
C ARG A 170 -12.12 -8.02 -7.56
N GLU A 171 -13.37 -8.43 -7.29
CA GLU A 171 -14.55 -7.71 -7.76
C GLU A 171 -14.58 -6.24 -7.29
N ALA A 172 -14.14 -5.98 -6.06
CA ALA A 172 -14.03 -4.62 -5.54
C ALA A 172 -12.90 -3.84 -6.22
N ALA A 173 -11.77 -4.47 -6.49
CA ALA A 173 -10.65 -3.84 -7.20
C ALA A 173 -11.04 -3.44 -8.63
N MET A 174 -11.89 -4.22 -9.30
CA MET A 174 -12.41 -3.89 -10.63
C MET A 174 -13.35 -2.67 -10.65
N GLN A 175 -13.84 -2.22 -9.49
CA GLN A 175 -14.63 -0.99 -9.35
C GLN A 175 -13.77 0.24 -8.99
N VAL A 176 -12.48 0.04 -8.75
CA VAL A 176 -11.56 1.15 -8.48
C VAL A 176 -11.29 1.93 -9.78
N ASP A 177 -11.37 3.26 -9.69
CA ASP A 177 -11.02 4.15 -10.80
C ASP A 177 -9.49 4.17 -11.01
N MET A 178 -9.00 3.14 -11.71
CA MET A 178 -7.57 3.00 -11.99
C MET A 178 -7.03 4.15 -12.86
N GLN A 179 -7.86 4.80 -13.68
CA GLN A 179 -7.43 5.98 -14.43
C GLN A 179 -7.03 7.13 -13.52
N LYS A 180 -7.73 7.30 -12.39
CA LYS A 180 -7.33 8.28 -11.38
C LYS A 180 -6.13 7.78 -10.56
N VAL A 181 -6.09 6.52 -10.17
CA VAL A 181 -4.98 5.95 -9.40
C VAL A 181 -3.66 6.14 -10.15
N THR A 182 -3.63 5.84 -11.44
CA THR A 182 -2.41 5.97 -12.29
C THR A 182 -1.98 7.41 -12.58
N GLN A 183 -2.78 8.42 -12.25
CA GLN A 183 -2.34 9.83 -12.30
C GLN A 183 -1.41 10.20 -11.13
N TYR A 184 -1.38 9.41 -10.07
CA TYR A 184 -0.55 9.63 -8.89
C TYR A 184 0.64 8.66 -8.91
N THR A 185 1.85 9.20 -8.87
CA THR A 185 3.08 8.39 -8.87
C THR A 185 3.62 8.08 -7.48
N ALA A 186 3.16 8.83 -6.47
CA ALA A 186 3.64 8.72 -5.09
C ALA A 186 2.57 8.29 -4.07
N SER A 187 1.29 8.57 -4.35
CA SER A 187 0.18 8.26 -3.41
C SER A 187 -0.99 7.53 -4.09
N GLY A 188 -0.73 6.91 -5.24
CA GLY A 188 -1.78 6.15 -5.97
C GLY A 188 -2.28 4.95 -5.16
N ASP A 189 -1.40 4.28 -4.41
CA ASP A 189 -1.76 3.22 -3.47
C ASP A 189 -2.77 3.70 -2.43
N ARG A 190 -2.59 4.89 -1.87
CA ARG A 190 -3.53 5.49 -0.92
C ARG A 190 -4.91 5.67 -1.54
N LEU A 191 -5.00 6.20 -2.76
CA LEU A 191 -6.28 6.35 -3.44
C LEU A 191 -6.92 4.99 -3.73
N PHE A 192 -6.13 4.02 -4.15
CA PHE A 192 -6.58 2.65 -4.37
C PHE A 192 -7.18 2.07 -3.08
N TRP A 193 -6.47 2.10 -1.95
CA TRP A 193 -6.94 1.58 -0.68
C TRP A 193 -8.16 2.32 -0.12
N ILE A 194 -8.26 3.63 -0.34
CA ILE A 194 -9.46 4.40 0.02
C ILE A 194 -10.66 3.90 -0.76
N GLN A 195 -10.56 3.77 -2.09
CA GLN A 195 -11.67 3.32 -2.92
C GLN A 195 -12.06 1.87 -2.58
N MET A 196 -11.09 1.01 -2.33
CA MET A 196 -11.33 -0.37 -1.86
C MET A 196 -12.07 -0.40 -0.52
N ALA A 197 -11.61 0.36 0.47
CA ALA A 197 -12.20 0.40 1.80
C ALA A 197 -13.64 0.92 1.77
N LEU A 198 -13.95 1.93 0.94
CA LEU A 198 -15.29 2.50 0.84
C LEU A 198 -16.35 1.51 0.32
N GLN A 199 -15.95 0.39 -0.27
CA GLN A 199 -16.87 -0.62 -0.79
C GLN A 199 -17.30 -1.65 0.26
N GLY A 200 -16.79 -1.61 1.50
CA GLY A 200 -17.23 -2.58 2.50
C GLY A 200 -16.51 -2.47 3.83
N ARG A 201 -16.14 -3.60 4.38
CA ARG A 201 -15.42 -3.70 5.66
C ARG A 201 -13.92 -3.90 5.43
N VAL A 202 -13.13 -3.40 6.35
CA VAL A 202 -11.69 -3.63 6.43
C VAL A 202 -11.41 -4.52 7.63
N ALA A 203 -10.59 -5.56 7.46
CA ALA A 203 -10.09 -6.40 8.54
C ALA A 203 -8.59 -6.17 8.75
N TYR A 204 -8.14 -6.27 9.98
CA TYR A 204 -6.74 -6.23 10.37
C TYR A 204 -6.38 -7.45 11.19
N VAL A 205 -5.24 -8.04 10.90
CA VAL A 205 -4.64 -9.16 11.62
C VAL A 205 -3.36 -8.68 12.30
N ALA A 206 -3.31 -8.82 13.63
CA ALA A 206 -2.21 -8.35 14.48
C ALA A 206 -1.02 -9.34 14.50
N GLN A 207 -0.57 -9.77 13.32
CA GLN A 207 0.55 -10.69 13.12
C GLN A 207 1.53 -10.11 12.11
N ASP A 208 2.82 -10.37 12.31
CA ASP A 208 3.91 -10.01 11.38
C ASP A 208 3.98 -11.07 10.25
N LEU A 209 3.12 -10.93 9.23
CA LEU A 209 3.07 -11.87 8.11
C LEU A 209 3.78 -11.36 6.85
N ASN A 210 4.19 -10.12 6.85
CA ASN A 210 4.95 -9.49 5.78
C ASN A 210 6.24 -8.87 6.32
N ARG A 211 7.33 -8.98 5.56
CA ARG A 211 8.61 -8.32 5.82
C ARG A 211 8.80 -7.25 4.75
N PHE A 212 8.72 -6.00 5.16
CA PHE A 212 8.79 -4.83 4.30
C PHE A 212 10.23 -4.32 4.19
N ARG A 213 10.84 -4.50 3.02
CA ARG A 213 12.24 -4.16 2.80
C ARG A 213 12.45 -2.66 2.66
N GLN A 214 13.52 -2.21 3.29
CA GLN A 214 13.98 -0.83 3.29
C GLN A 214 15.36 -0.75 2.64
N HIS A 215 15.45 -0.14 1.45
CA HIS A 215 16.71 0.05 0.72
C HIS A 215 16.76 1.45 0.08
N THR A 216 17.95 1.88 -0.38
CA THR A 216 18.21 3.24 -0.88
C THR A 216 17.56 3.55 -2.23
N HIS A 217 17.22 2.53 -3.01
CA HIS A 217 16.67 2.67 -4.38
C HIS A 217 15.14 2.73 -4.43
N LYS A 218 14.48 3.04 -3.32
CA LYS A 218 13.02 3.15 -3.29
C LYS A 218 12.52 4.37 -4.05
N VAL A 219 11.49 4.18 -4.84
CA VAL A 219 10.71 5.26 -5.48
C VAL A 219 10.16 6.24 -4.45
N SER A 220 9.71 5.74 -3.28
CA SER A 220 9.10 6.56 -2.23
C SER A 220 10.04 7.59 -1.59
N GLY A 221 11.35 7.34 -1.54
CA GLY A 221 12.33 8.26 -0.92
C GLY A 221 12.47 9.58 -1.68
N GLY A 222 12.56 9.53 -2.99
CA GLY A 222 12.62 10.75 -3.83
C GLY A 222 11.32 11.56 -3.78
N ALA A 223 10.18 10.90 -3.80
CA ALA A 223 8.87 11.53 -3.70
C ALA A 223 8.67 12.22 -2.34
N GLU A 224 9.13 11.62 -1.24
CA GLU A 224 9.08 12.24 0.09
C GLU A 224 9.98 13.48 0.16
N TYR A 225 11.21 13.40 -0.36
CA TYR A 225 12.13 14.52 -0.39
C TYR A 225 11.54 15.74 -1.12
N MET A 226 10.90 15.53 -2.26
CA MET A 226 10.25 16.58 -3.05
C MET A 226 8.87 16.99 -2.51
N GLY A 227 8.38 16.38 -1.43
CA GLY A 227 7.05 16.62 -0.87
C GLY A 227 5.89 16.21 -1.79
N LEU A 228 6.18 15.44 -2.84
CA LEU A 228 5.20 15.06 -3.87
C LEU A 228 4.04 14.25 -3.29
N ASN A 229 4.33 13.33 -2.37
CA ASN A 229 3.33 12.57 -1.66
C ASN A 229 2.35 13.48 -0.89
N ILE A 230 2.83 14.56 -0.25
CA ILE A 230 1.98 15.49 0.53
C ILE A 230 1.08 16.32 -0.41
N VAL A 231 1.60 16.70 -1.58
CA VAL A 231 0.83 17.39 -2.63
C VAL A 231 -0.25 16.47 -3.20
N GLN A 232 0.11 15.23 -3.53
CA GLN A 232 -0.85 14.24 -4.05
C GLN A 232 -1.89 13.84 -2.99
N ASP A 233 -1.50 13.76 -1.73
CA ASP A 233 -2.41 13.52 -0.60
C ASP A 233 -3.46 14.62 -0.47
N HIS A 234 -3.10 15.88 -0.74
CA HIS A 234 -4.08 16.96 -0.80
C HIS A 234 -5.08 16.78 -1.94
N ALA A 235 -4.62 16.43 -3.13
CA ALA A 235 -5.51 16.18 -4.26
C ALA A 235 -6.49 15.01 -3.96
N ILE A 236 -6.00 13.95 -3.33
CA ILE A 236 -6.83 12.82 -2.86
C ILE A 236 -7.81 13.28 -1.77
N TYR A 237 -7.35 14.07 -0.79
CA TYR A 237 -8.22 14.64 0.23
C TYR A 237 -9.37 15.45 -0.39
N ARG A 238 -9.07 16.34 -1.35
CA ARG A 238 -10.07 17.14 -2.07
C ARG A 238 -11.09 16.28 -2.84
N LEU A 239 -10.65 15.16 -3.38
CA LEU A 239 -11.51 14.21 -4.08
C LEU A 239 -12.45 13.46 -3.14
N ILE A 240 -11.96 13.04 -1.97
CA ILE A 240 -12.63 12.08 -1.09
C ILE A 240 -13.40 12.75 0.06
N ALA A 241 -12.90 13.85 0.62
CA ALA A 241 -13.50 14.51 1.78
C ALA A 241 -14.98 14.92 1.57
N PRO A 242 -15.41 15.40 0.39
CA PRO A 242 -16.82 15.72 0.14
C PRO A 242 -17.75 14.51 0.26
N MET A 243 -17.26 13.31 -0.07
CA MET A 243 -18.05 12.07 -0.04
C MET A 243 -18.28 11.54 1.39
N LEU A 244 -17.50 12.01 2.37
CA LEU A 244 -17.44 11.44 3.72
C LEU A 244 -18.15 12.27 4.79
N SER A 245 -18.65 13.45 4.48
CA SER A 245 -19.29 14.35 5.46
C SER A 245 -18.42 14.53 6.72
N LEU A 246 -17.13 14.88 6.54
CA LEU A 246 -16.17 15.02 7.64
C LEU A 246 -16.59 16.13 8.59
N SER A 247 -16.52 15.86 9.91
CA SER A 247 -16.67 16.88 10.95
C SER A 247 -15.50 17.88 10.94
N GLY A 248 -15.70 19.06 11.51
CA GLY A 248 -14.62 20.05 11.66
C GLY A 248 -13.43 19.54 12.47
N SER A 249 -13.64 18.64 13.45
CA SER A 249 -12.56 18.01 14.21
C SER A 249 -11.75 17.03 13.36
N GLU A 250 -12.40 16.22 12.51
CA GLU A 250 -11.71 15.31 11.59
C GLU A 250 -10.90 16.10 10.56
N ARG A 251 -11.46 17.15 9.94
CA ARG A 251 -10.72 18.03 9.02
C ARG A 251 -9.51 18.64 9.69
N ARG A 252 -9.66 19.19 10.90
CA ARG A 252 -8.57 19.79 11.65
C ARG A 252 -7.49 18.79 12.00
N TRP A 253 -7.86 17.56 12.33
CA TRP A 253 -6.89 16.50 12.61
C TRP A 253 -6.10 16.13 11.35
N ILE A 254 -6.76 15.95 10.20
CA ILE A 254 -6.14 15.65 8.92
C ILE A 254 -5.18 16.77 8.52
N CYS A 255 -5.63 18.02 8.54
CA CYS A 255 -4.81 19.19 8.23
C CYS A 255 -3.59 19.30 9.15
N GLY A 256 -3.76 19.02 10.46
CA GLY A 256 -2.67 19.02 11.44
C GLY A 256 -1.63 17.93 11.20
N TYR A 257 -2.06 16.75 10.75
CA TYR A 257 -1.13 15.70 10.33
C TYR A 257 -0.29 16.13 9.13
N HIS A 258 -0.90 16.68 8.09
CA HIS A 258 -0.18 17.10 6.89
C HIS A 258 0.72 18.32 7.16
N TRP A 259 0.31 19.22 8.06
CA TRP A 259 1.21 20.27 8.57
C TRP A 259 2.47 19.66 9.20
N LYS A 260 2.34 18.63 10.03
CA LYS A 260 3.50 17.91 10.58
C LYS A 260 4.32 17.22 9.49
N ALA A 261 3.65 16.57 8.54
CA ALA A 261 4.32 15.79 7.50
C ALA A 261 5.26 16.66 6.64
N MET A 262 4.82 17.84 6.21
CA MET A 262 5.66 18.74 5.42
C MET A 262 6.84 19.36 6.18
N HIS A 263 6.81 19.33 7.50
CA HIS A 263 7.91 19.82 8.34
C HIS A 263 8.86 18.71 8.79
N ARG A 264 8.78 17.52 8.21
CA ARG A 264 9.76 16.46 8.48
C ARG A 264 11.14 16.87 7.95
N PRO A 265 12.24 16.46 8.62
CA PRO A 265 13.60 16.74 8.16
C PRO A 265 13.90 16.16 6.76
N THR A 266 13.19 15.11 6.38
CA THR A 266 13.32 14.43 5.07
C THR A 266 12.74 15.24 3.91
N VAL A 267 11.91 16.25 4.16
CA VAL A 267 11.28 17.08 3.12
C VAL A 267 12.15 18.30 2.83
N SER A 268 12.54 18.50 1.57
CA SER A 268 13.33 19.64 1.11
C SER A 268 12.58 20.97 1.32
N ALA A 269 13.31 22.09 1.23
CA ALA A 269 12.69 23.42 1.30
C ALA A 269 11.67 23.64 0.15
N GLU A 270 12.02 23.22 -1.06
CA GLU A 270 11.13 23.29 -2.23
C GLU A 270 9.90 22.40 -2.09
N GLY A 271 10.09 21.16 -1.63
CA GLY A 271 9.00 20.23 -1.35
C GLY A 271 8.03 20.79 -0.29
N ARG A 272 8.57 21.46 0.73
CA ARG A 272 7.76 22.14 1.75
C ARG A 272 6.94 23.28 1.18
N ILE A 273 7.51 24.10 0.30
CA ILE A 273 6.80 25.20 -0.37
C ILE A 273 5.65 24.64 -1.21
N SER A 274 5.92 23.61 -2.01
CA SER A 274 4.91 22.96 -2.84
C SER A 274 3.76 22.38 -2.01
N ALA A 275 4.07 21.72 -0.90
CA ALA A 275 3.08 21.19 0.04
C ALA A 275 2.27 22.32 0.72
N LEU A 276 2.92 23.40 1.14
CA LEU A 276 2.23 24.58 1.72
C LEU A 276 1.26 25.20 0.71
N LEU A 277 1.67 25.40 -0.54
CA LEU A 277 0.80 25.94 -1.59
C LEU A 277 -0.41 25.05 -1.83
N ALA A 278 -0.24 23.73 -1.85
CA ALA A 278 -1.34 22.79 -2.03
C ALA A 278 -2.37 22.91 -0.90
N TRP A 279 -1.93 22.90 0.37
CA TRP A 279 -2.81 22.86 1.53
C TRP A 279 -3.31 24.22 2.04
N SER A 280 -2.70 25.34 1.61
CA SER A 280 -3.00 26.68 2.14
C SER A 280 -4.44 27.14 1.98
N ASN A 281 -5.16 26.59 1.01
CA ASN A 281 -6.57 26.93 0.75
C ASN A 281 -7.57 26.14 1.64
N GLU A 282 -7.10 25.20 2.45
CA GLU A 282 -7.98 24.47 3.38
C GLU A 282 -8.21 25.32 4.64
N PRO A 283 -9.47 25.61 4.99
CA PRO A 283 -9.79 26.52 6.13
C PRO A 283 -9.20 26.10 7.47
N GLU A 284 -9.11 24.79 7.68
CA GLU A 284 -8.57 24.22 8.91
C GLU A 284 -7.05 24.05 8.90
N PHE A 285 -6.36 24.40 7.81
CA PHE A 285 -4.92 24.15 7.68
C PHE A 285 -4.08 25.22 8.40
N GLY A 286 -3.08 24.79 9.18
CA GLY A 286 -2.15 25.69 9.86
C GLY A 286 -1.65 25.18 11.24
N ARG A 287 -0.94 26.06 11.95
CA ARG A 287 -0.31 25.74 13.25
C ARG A 287 -1.33 25.32 14.32
N LEU A 288 -2.53 25.91 14.33
CA LEU A 288 -3.57 25.55 15.29
C LEU A 288 -4.06 24.10 15.07
N SER A 289 -4.18 23.67 13.84
CA SER A 289 -4.53 22.29 13.53
C SER A 289 -3.41 21.31 13.88
N TYR A 290 -2.16 21.72 13.76
CA TYR A 290 -1.03 20.93 14.24
C TYR A 290 -1.06 20.75 15.76
N LEU A 291 -1.34 21.79 16.52
CA LEU A 291 -1.53 21.68 17.98
C LEU A 291 -2.71 20.77 18.34
N PHE A 292 -3.82 20.91 17.62
CA PHE A 292 -4.97 20.01 17.76
C PHE A 292 -4.58 18.55 17.51
N TYR A 293 -3.86 18.27 16.41
CA TYR A 293 -3.34 16.94 16.11
C TYR A 293 -2.46 16.39 17.23
N LEU A 294 -1.53 17.19 17.78
CA LEU A 294 -0.64 16.75 18.85
C LEU A 294 -1.40 16.34 20.11
N LEU A 295 -2.43 17.11 20.49
CA LEU A 295 -3.26 16.84 21.66
C LEU A 295 -4.14 15.57 21.50
N HIS A 296 -4.54 15.24 20.28
CA HIS A 296 -5.49 14.15 20.03
C HIS A 296 -4.84 12.87 19.51
N ARG A 297 -3.59 12.91 19.01
CA ARG A 297 -2.89 11.72 18.51
C ARG A 297 -2.68 10.63 19.56
N ALA A 298 -2.62 11.01 20.85
CA ALA A 298 -2.43 10.07 21.96
C ALA A 298 -3.66 9.20 22.20
N LYS A 299 -4.86 9.68 21.83
CA LYS A 299 -6.13 8.94 21.99
C LYS A 299 -6.30 7.80 20.96
N GLU A 300 -5.47 7.76 19.94
CA GLU A 300 -5.52 6.74 18.86
C GLU A 300 -4.52 5.59 19.07
N LYS A 301 -3.72 5.67 20.12
CA LYS A 301 -2.86 4.56 20.55
C LYS A 301 -3.72 3.62 21.39
N CYS A 302 -4.43 2.71 20.76
CA CYS A 302 -5.08 1.57 21.40
C CYS A 302 -4.17 0.37 21.49
#